data_2bbf7829c03f52c06222b77bc66e4c44
#
_entry.id   2bbf7829c03f52c06222b77bc66e4c44
#
_cell.length_a   1.000
_cell.length_b   1.000
_cell.length_c   1.000
_cell.angle_alpha   90.00
_cell.angle_beta   90.00
_cell.angle_gamma   90.00
#
_symmetry.space_group_name_H-M   'P 1'
#
loop_
_entity.id
_entity.type
_entity.pdbx_description
1 polymer ?
#
loop_
_entity_poly.entity_id
_entity_poly.type
_entity_poly.pdbx_seq_one_letter_code
_entity_poly.pdbx_strand_id
1 'polypeptide(L)'
;MIRGQVRDHFSWLHTDVASYTVYFNLNNPEHEIAKITPDEIRIMKNGGNEDGIILDGSRKMKPLKFLPDADLEEADRLLVDLLVGNMTCPQGDRFLILSWLSCFLLIDFAGTRPMTRFEGSAGSGKTTASKITSALLYGEPQHKKATDAANYTDGSQNPLIVLDNIEVKQMTEDLTTFMLTSITGIAKEKRKSGTDSETITERTKCLLNTTGIEPLCGELSEILSRSFVINFDLANQASDCFLESEVISAIQQNRDLILSAIMKRTSHVLAMIQKGAQKQVMRLLHRTMPTHGKRRCNDYLSLMYLMMLAGSEEHEVTTGLDELSPLFIKQIHSINDISQEMARESNPIATALGSLFHAYQNAVELDEKARYGEDDRANHVAGFIERYQVRFENENTLEPVSAGRLLVALRRVGREFNLEFEYKKPAQLGRRISNDLDVIRDAGFIIDPRRNAHTKNFEYRISRKGV
;
A
#
# COMPACT_ATOMS: atom_id res chain seq x y z
N MET A 1 37.04 -14.40 -34.56
CA MET A 1 35.77 -13.98 -33.97
C MET A 1 35.82 -14.33 -32.47
N ILE A 2 36.07 -13.37 -31.62
CA ILE A 2 35.97 -13.56 -30.17
C ILE A 2 34.46 -13.60 -29.88
N ARG A 3 33.91 -14.76 -29.56
CA ARG A 3 32.57 -14.87 -29.02
C ARG A 3 32.62 -14.23 -27.62
N GLY A 4 32.18 -12.97 -27.50
CA GLY A 4 31.97 -12.37 -26.20
C GLY A 4 30.98 -13.21 -25.42
N GLN A 5 31.28 -13.58 -24.20
CA GLN A 5 30.31 -14.15 -23.28
C GLN A 5 29.16 -13.14 -23.14
N VAL A 6 27.94 -13.57 -23.45
CA VAL A 6 26.74 -12.80 -23.12
C VAL A 6 26.66 -12.82 -21.59
N ARG A 7 26.86 -11.68 -20.96
CA ARG A 7 26.70 -11.52 -19.51
C ARG A 7 25.34 -10.92 -19.25
N ASP A 8 24.66 -11.42 -18.25
CA ASP A 8 23.39 -10.88 -17.82
C ASP A 8 23.62 -9.51 -17.15
N HIS A 9 22.87 -8.52 -17.64
CA HIS A 9 22.95 -7.13 -17.20
C HIS A 9 21.67 -6.77 -16.44
N PHE A 10 21.80 -6.38 -15.20
CA PHE A 10 20.69 -6.10 -14.32
C PHE A 10 20.71 -4.63 -13.85
N SER A 11 19.61 -4.16 -13.26
CA SER A 11 19.54 -2.82 -12.68
C SER A 11 20.37 -2.74 -11.37
N TRP A 12 20.04 -1.87 -10.47
CA TRP A 12 20.72 -1.65 -9.18
C TRP A 12 20.72 -2.87 -8.24
N LEU A 13 19.79 -3.81 -8.48
CA LEU A 13 19.57 -5.03 -7.70
C LEU A 13 19.32 -6.22 -8.62
N HIS A 14 19.90 -7.36 -8.30
CA HIS A 14 19.56 -8.67 -8.87
C HIS A 14 19.30 -9.66 -7.74
N THR A 15 18.27 -10.48 -7.89
CA THR A 15 17.90 -11.51 -6.92
C THR A 15 17.76 -12.85 -7.62
N ASP A 16 18.52 -13.82 -7.18
CA ASP A 16 18.28 -15.23 -7.50
C ASP A 16 17.46 -15.86 -6.36
N VAL A 17 16.15 -15.90 -6.56
CA VAL A 17 15.21 -16.44 -5.56
C VAL A 17 15.45 -17.91 -5.30
N ALA A 18 15.94 -18.67 -6.28
CA ALA A 18 16.15 -20.11 -6.15
C ALA A 18 17.33 -20.45 -5.23
N SER A 19 18.39 -19.65 -5.27
CA SER A 19 19.56 -19.78 -4.40
C SER A 19 19.53 -18.88 -3.16
N TYR A 20 18.44 -18.11 -2.95
CA TYR A 20 18.32 -17.13 -1.86
C TYR A 20 19.48 -16.12 -1.86
N THR A 21 19.88 -15.66 -3.05
CA THR A 21 21.01 -14.76 -3.21
C THR A 21 20.55 -13.39 -3.72
N VAL A 22 21.07 -12.34 -3.11
CA VAL A 22 20.81 -10.95 -3.50
C VAL A 22 22.12 -10.29 -3.88
N TYR A 23 22.16 -9.62 -5.03
CA TYR A 23 23.29 -8.80 -5.48
C TYR A 23 22.86 -7.34 -5.48
N PHE A 24 23.60 -6.50 -4.78
CA PHE A 24 23.31 -5.09 -4.60
C PHE A 24 24.50 -4.23 -5.02
N ASN A 25 24.26 -3.23 -5.89
CA ASN A 25 25.31 -2.33 -6.33
C ASN A 25 25.60 -1.27 -5.25
N LEU A 26 26.83 -1.22 -4.76
CA LEU A 26 27.27 -0.26 -3.76
C LEU A 26 27.51 1.15 -4.33
N ASN A 27 27.44 1.29 -5.65
CA ASN A 27 27.58 2.56 -6.36
C ASN A 27 28.88 3.32 -6.02
N ASN A 28 29.89 2.62 -5.54
CA ASN A 28 31.15 3.19 -5.11
C ASN A 28 32.18 3.31 -6.26
N PRO A 29 33.21 4.14 -6.12
CA PRO A 29 34.26 4.32 -7.13
C PRO A 29 35.05 3.03 -7.43
N GLU A 30 35.07 2.10 -6.49
CA GLU A 30 35.75 0.81 -6.61
C GLU A 30 34.98 -0.17 -7.50
N HIS A 31 33.79 0.19 -7.97
CA HIS A 31 32.89 -0.64 -8.76
C HIS A 31 32.57 -1.97 -8.06
N GLU A 32 32.09 -1.89 -6.85
CA GLU A 32 31.79 -3.05 -6.02
C GLU A 32 30.29 -3.33 -5.94
N ILE A 33 29.99 -4.63 -5.82
CA ILE A 33 28.66 -5.14 -5.51
C ILE A 33 28.73 -6.00 -4.26
N ALA A 34 27.67 -5.98 -3.46
CA ALA A 34 27.50 -6.89 -2.34
C ALA A 34 26.72 -8.13 -2.80
N LYS A 35 27.28 -9.31 -2.64
CA LYS A 35 26.59 -10.60 -2.73
C LYS A 35 26.14 -10.99 -1.33
N ILE A 36 24.85 -11.04 -1.10
CA ILE A 36 24.22 -11.36 0.18
C ILE A 36 23.57 -12.72 0.06
N THR A 37 24.01 -13.67 0.86
CA THR A 37 23.49 -15.03 0.93
C THR A 37 23.00 -15.36 2.34
N PRO A 38 22.33 -16.50 2.59
CA PRO A 38 22.00 -16.95 3.94
C PRO A 38 23.20 -17.06 4.88
N ASP A 39 24.38 -17.32 4.36
CA ASP A 39 25.57 -17.67 5.15
C ASP A 39 26.55 -16.52 5.30
N GLU A 40 26.67 -15.66 4.28
CA GLU A 40 27.70 -14.60 4.25
C GLU A 40 27.30 -13.40 3.38
N ILE A 41 28.01 -12.29 3.62
CA ILE A 41 28.04 -11.14 2.71
C ILE A 41 29.43 -11.01 2.14
N ARG A 42 29.54 -11.10 0.81
CA ARG A 42 30.81 -10.97 0.11
C ARG A 42 30.80 -9.73 -0.79
N ILE A 43 31.84 -8.91 -0.67
CA ILE A 43 32.05 -7.77 -1.57
C ILE A 43 32.89 -8.25 -2.76
N MET A 44 32.42 -7.99 -3.97
CA MET A 44 33.05 -8.42 -5.20
C MET A 44 33.02 -7.33 -6.27
N LYS A 45 33.85 -7.46 -7.29
CA LYS A 45 33.88 -6.50 -8.40
C LYS A 45 32.66 -6.67 -9.32
N ASN A 46 32.04 -5.56 -9.67
CA ASN A 46 30.93 -5.53 -10.61
C ASN A 46 31.43 -5.96 -12.02
N GLY A 47 30.81 -7.00 -12.58
CA GLY A 47 31.16 -7.52 -13.90
C GLY A 47 32.50 -8.30 -13.99
N GLY A 48 33.33 -8.26 -12.97
CA GLY A 48 34.58 -9.02 -12.88
C GLY A 48 34.55 -10.15 -11.86
N ASN A 49 33.36 -10.65 -11.52
CA ASN A 49 33.11 -11.67 -10.52
C ASN A 49 32.88 -13.07 -11.13
N GLU A 50 33.04 -14.09 -10.29
CA GLU A 50 32.86 -15.50 -10.67
C GLU A 50 31.44 -15.86 -11.08
N ASP A 51 30.42 -15.12 -10.56
CA ASP A 51 29.02 -15.33 -10.87
C ASP A 51 28.60 -14.69 -12.22
N GLY A 52 29.48 -13.88 -12.84
CA GLY A 52 29.23 -13.20 -14.10
C GLY A 52 28.20 -12.05 -14.01
N ILE A 53 27.87 -11.62 -12.81
CA ILE A 53 26.85 -10.57 -12.55
C ILE A 53 27.39 -9.19 -12.89
N ILE A 54 26.59 -8.41 -13.61
CA ILE A 54 26.79 -6.98 -13.87
C ILE A 54 25.54 -6.23 -13.42
N LEU A 55 25.71 -5.26 -12.52
CA LEU A 55 24.65 -4.38 -12.09
C LEU A 55 24.88 -2.96 -12.59
N ASP A 56 23.82 -2.33 -13.13
CA ASP A 56 23.83 -0.89 -13.37
C ASP A 56 23.75 -0.15 -12.03
N GLY A 57 24.51 0.91 -11.86
CA GLY A 57 24.41 1.77 -10.69
C GLY A 57 23.17 2.68 -10.77
N SER A 58 22.58 2.97 -9.63
CA SER A 58 21.60 4.05 -9.54
C SER A 58 22.32 5.40 -9.68
N ARG A 59 21.90 6.22 -10.66
CA ARG A 59 22.48 7.57 -10.85
C ARG A 59 22.18 8.53 -9.69
N LYS A 60 21.21 8.19 -8.86
CA LYS A 60 20.75 9.00 -7.72
C LYS A 60 21.40 8.59 -6.41
N MET A 61 21.87 7.35 -6.33
CA MET A 61 22.43 6.81 -5.10
C MET A 61 23.88 7.24 -4.94
N LYS A 62 24.19 7.87 -3.81
CA LYS A 62 25.56 8.19 -3.42
C LYS A 62 26.34 6.90 -3.14
N PRO A 63 27.67 6.92 -3.29
CA PRO A 63 28.54 5.80 -2.94
C PRO A 63 28.23 5.23 -1.56
N LEU A 64 28.32 3.93 -1.42
CA LEU A 64 28.13 3.19 -0.16
C LEU A 64 29.36 2.33 0.09
N LYS A 65 29.79 2.30 1.34
CA LYS A 65 30.84 1.40 1.82
C LYS A 65 30.21 0.36 2.76
N PHE A 66 30.39 -0.91 2.45
CA PHE A 66 29.99 -1.97 3.37
C PHE A 66 30.97 -2.05 4.54
N LEU A 67 30.43 -2.07 5.76
CA LEU A 67 31.16 -2.21 7.01
C LEU A 67 30.93 -3.63 7.57
N PRO A 68 31.93 -4.54 7.47
CA PRO A 68 31.78 -5.91 7.97
C PRO A 68 31.48 -5.97 9.46
N ASP A 69 32.07 -5.05 10.22
CA ASP A 69 31.93 -4.98 11.68
C ASP A 69 30.81 -4.02 12.13
N ALA A 70 29.86 -3.70 11.24
CA ALA A 70 28.74 -2.83 11.58
C ALA A 70 28.00 -3.37 12.81
N ASP A 71 27.88 -2.52 13.82
CA ASP A 71 27.14 -2.80 15.06
C ASP A 71 25.63 -2.67 14.78
N LEU A 72 24.89 -3.77 15.00
CA LEU A 72 23.46 -3.81 14.75
C LEU A 72 22.66 -3.00 15.76
N GLU A 73 23.08 -2.99 17.04
CA GLU A 73 22.39 -2.23 18.09
C GLU A 73 22.58 -0.73 17.89
N GLU A 74 23.81 -0.29 17.55
CA GLU A 74 24.05 1.11 17.23
C GLU A 74 23.26 1.56 16.00
N ALA A 75 23.22 0.74 14.95
CA ALA A 75 22.44 1.03 13.76
C ALA A 75 20.94 1.14 14.07
N ASP A 76 20.40 0.30 14.97
CA ASP A 76 19.01 0.35 15.41
C ASP A 76 18.70 1.61 16.19
N ARG A 77 19.57 1.96 17.14
CA ARG A 77 19.42 3.19 17.88
C ARG A 77 19.39 4.39 16.94
N LEU A 78 20.31 4.46 15.98
CA LEU A 78 20.32 5.52 14.98
C LEU A 78 19.08 5.53 14.11
N LEU A 79 18.57 4.38 13.68
CA LEU A 79 17.32 4.28 12.93
C LEU A 79 16.13 4.77 13.74
N VAL A 80 16.05 4.41 15.02
CA VAL A 80 14.99 4.87 15.91
C VAL A 80 15.12 6.38 16.14
N ASP A 81 16.29 6.89 16.46
CA ASP A 81 16.50 8.30 16.78
C ASP A 81 16.27 9.19 15.54
N LEU A 82 16.77 8.79 14.38
CA LEU A 82 16.76 9.63 13.19
C LEU A 82 15.46 9.49 12.38
N LEU A 83 14.90 8.28 12.23
CA LEU A 83 13.67 8.09 11.48
C LEU A 83 12.45 8.12 12.40
N VAL A 84 12.39 7.20 13.38
CA VAL A 84 11.21 7.05 14.23
C VAL A 84 10.97 8.29 15.10
N GLY A 85 12.03 8.88 15.65
CA GLY A 85 11.95 10.08 16.49
C GLY A 85 11.47 11.34 15.75
N ASN A 86 11.69 11.44 14.44
CA ASN A 86 11.45 12.67 13.67
C ASN A 86 10.23 12.61 12.74
N MET A 87 9.40 11.59 12.82
CA MET A 87 8.15 11.49 12.06
C MET A 87 6.96 11.94 12.89
N THR A 88 6.02 12.65 12.26
CA THR A 88 4.81 13.19 12.88
C THR A 88 3.60 12.30 12.65
N CYS A 89 3.77 11.00 12.69
CA CYS A 89 2.70 10.00 12.63
C CYS A 89 2.68 9.17 13.93
N PRO A 90 1.64 8.38 14.19
CA PRO A 90 1.58 7.50 15.36
C PRO A 90 2.81 6.60 15.47
N GLN A 91 3.27 6.34 16.69
CA GLN A 91 4.52 5.59 16.93
C GLN A 91 4.54 4.22 16.23
N GLY A 92 3.43 3.49 16.24
CA GLY A 92 3.34 2.20 15.53
C GLY A 92 3.57 2.34 14.03
N ASP A 93 3.05 3.39 13.41
CA ASP A 93 3.18 3.64 11.97
C ASP A 93 4.61 4.01 11.59
N ARG A 94 5.37 4.65 12.48
CA ARG A 94 6.80 4.98 12.28
C ARG A 94 7.63 3.69 12.16
N PHE A 95 7.40 2.72 13.04
CA PHE A 95 8.06 1.40 12.97
C PHE A 95 7.66 0.61 11.73
N LEU A 96 6.42 0.78 11.28
CA LEU A 96 5.98 0.18 10.04
C LEU A 96 6.72 0.75 8.82
N ILE A 97 6.86 2.09 8.74
CA ILE A 97 7.63 2.75 7.68
C ILE A 97 9.07 2.22 7.69
N LEU A 98 9.67 2.12 8.86
CA LEU A 98 11.02 1.60 9.02
C LEU A 98 11.15 0.16 8.52
N SER A 99 10.26 -0.73 8.96
CA SER A 99 10.26 -2.15 8.56
C SER A 99 10.00 -2.30 7.06
N TRP A 100 9.07 -1.52 6.50
CA TRP A 100 8.80 -1.48 5.07
C TRP A 100 10.04 -1.06 4.27
N LEU A 101 10.71 0.02 4.70
CA LEU A 101 11.91 0.54 4.03
C LEU A 101 13.07 -0.46 4.12
N SER A 102 13.26 -1.10 5.28
CA SER A 102 14.36 -2.06 5.50
C SER A 102 14.27 -3.31 4.62
N CYS A 103 13.10 -3.62 4.07
CA CYS A 103 12.91 -4.74 3.15
C CYS A 103 13.26 -4.43 1.68
N PHE A 104 13.88 -3.27 1.38
CA PHE A 104 14.15 -2.86 -0.02
C PHE A 104 15.05 -3.83 -0.80
N LEU A 105 15.90 -4.59 -0.13
CA LEU A 105 16.74 -5.64 -0.75
C LEU A 105 15.98 -6.96 -0.99
N LEU A 106 14.82 -7.15 -0.38
CA LEU A 106 14.03 -8.37 -0.43
C LEU A 106 12.80 -8.28 -1.36
N ILE A 107 12.69 -7.22 -2.15
CA ILE A 107 11.51 -6.91 -2.96
C ILE A 107 11.13 -8.00 -3.96
N ASP A 108 12.06 -8.82 -4.42
CA ASP A 108 11.80 -9.90 -5.37
C ASP A 108 11.32 -11.21 -4.68
N PHE A 109 11.36 -11.27 -3.34
CA PHE A 109 10.76 -12.37 -2.56
C PHE A 109 9.27 -12.14 -2.24
N ALA A 110 8.71 -11.02 -2.69
CA ALA A 110 7.28 -10.72 -2.57
C ALA A 110 6.67 -10.45 -3.95
N GLY A 111 5.51 -11.02 -4.21
CA GLY A 111 4.73 -10.76 -5.43
C GLY A 111 4.01 -9.41 -5.39
N THR A 112 3.76 -8.88 -4.19
CA THR A 112 3.15 -7.56 -3.99
C THR A 112 4.03 -6.71 -3.07
N ARG A 113 4.43 -5.54 -3.54
CA ARG A 113 5.22 -4.55 -2.81
C ARG A 113 4.30 -3.40 -2.42
N PRO A 114 3.78 -3.36 -1.17
CA PRO A 114 2.86 -2.30 -0.80
C PRO A 114 3.52 -0.94 -0.92
N MET A 115 2.82 0.03 -1.50
CA MET A 115 3.26 1.40 -1.43
C MET A 115 2.91 2.01 -0.08
N THR A 116 3.66 3.03 0.34
CA THR A 116 3.27 3.88 1.46
C THR A 116 2.62 5.16 0.95
N ARG A 117 1.52 5.54 1.57
CA ARG A 117 0.82 6.80 1.32
C ARG A 117 0.83 7.63 2.59
N PHE A 118 1.52 8.78 2.55
CA PHE A 118 1.54 9.73 3.67
C PHE A 118 0.46 10.78 3.45
N GLU A 119 -0.52 10.83 4.33
CA GLU A 119 -1.67 11.74 4.27
C GLU A 119 -1.69 12.67 5.48
N GLY A 120 -2.38 13.80 5.35
CA GLY A 120 -2.52 14.78 6.41
C GLY A 120 -2.57 16.22 5.90
N SER A 121 -2.85 17.17 6.77
CA SER A 121 -2.94 18.59 6.43
C SER A 121 -1.63 19.18 5.87
N ALA A 122 -1.69 20.35 5.25
CA ALA A 122 -0.50 21.08 4.85
C ALA A 122 0.38 21.36 6.07
N GLY A 123 1.69 21.15 5.95
CA GLY A 123 2.64 21.35 7.05
C GLY A 123 2.70 20.22 8.08
N SER A 124 1.98 19.12 7.92
CA SER A 124 1.96 18.01 8.89
C SER A 124 3.24 17.14 8.93
N GLY A 125 4.27 17.42 8.12
CA GLY A 125 5.55 16.70 8.15
C GLY A 125 5.71 15.59 7.11
N LYS A 126 4.71 15.34 6.25
CA LYS A 126 4.75 14.29 5.20
C LYS A 126 5.96 14.35 4.29
N THR A 127 6.21 15.53 3.72
CA THR A 127 7.33 15.75 2.79
C THR A 127 8.67 15.58 3.51
N THR A 128 8.78 16.03 4.76
CA THR A 128 9.98 15.82 5.60
C THR A 128 10.21 14.33 5.83
N ALA A 129 9.20 13.57 6.22
CA ALA A 129 9.32 12.12 6.38
C ALA A 129 9.75 11.41 5.08
N SER A 130 9.20 11.80 3.93
CA SER A 130 9.60 11.27 2.63
C SER A 130 11.05 11.62 2.27
N LYS A 131 11.51 12.82 2.60
CA LYS A 131 12.91 13.23 2.42
C LYS A 131 13.86 12.42 3.31
N ILE A 132 13.51 12.22 4.57
CA ILE A 132 14.28 11.43 5.53
C ILE A 132 14.41 9.98 5.05
N THR A 133 13.30 9.34 4.66
CA THR A 133 13.30 7.96 4.15
C THR A 133 14.12 7.81 2.86
N SER A 134 14.01 8.76 1.94
CA SER A 134 14.79 8.73 0.71
C SER A 134 16.27 9.03 0.95
N ALA A 135 16.61 9.93 1.88
CA ALA A 135 17.99 10.24 2.23
C ALA A 135 18.73 8.99 2.75
N LEU A 136 18.06 8.11 3.48
CA LEU A 136 18.66 6.86 3.94
C LEU A 136 19.12 5.98 2.77
N LEU A 137 18.27 5.78 1.78
CA LEU A 137 18.62 4.91 0.63
C LEU A 137 19.57 5.58 -0.34
N TYR A 138 19.37 6.85 -0.62
CA TYR A 138 20.14 7.57 -1.65
C TYR A 138 21.38 8.30 -1.15
N GLY A 139 21.44 8.63 0.14
CA GLY A 139 22.47 9.54 0.69
C GLY A 139 22.14 11.02 0.49
N GLU A 140 21.00 11.33 -0.14
CA GLU A 140 20.43 12.66 -0.27
C GLU A 140 18.91 12.58 -0.45
N PRO A 141 18.17 13.60 -0.04
CA PRO A 141 16.72 13.64 -0.21
C PRO A 141 16.32 13.55 -1.68
N GLN A 142 15.36 12.67 -1.99
CA GLN A 142 14.77 12.54 -3.31
C GLN A 142 13.27 12.74 -3.21
N HIS A 143 12.73 13.63 -4.03
CA HIS A 143 11.30 13.77 -4.24
C HIS A 143 11.07 14.38 -5.63
N LYS A 144 9.97 14.03 -6.27
CA LYS A 144 9.65 14.57 -7.58
C LYS A 144 8.14 14.72 -7.76
N LYS A 145 7.76 15.60 -8.69
CA LYS A 145 6.41 15.57 -9.23
C LYS A 145 6.32 14.43 -10.25
N ALA A 146 5.18 13.77 -10.28
CA ALA A 146 4.93 12.71 -11.24
C ALA A 146 4.99 13.24 -12.68
N THR A 147 5.83 12.59 -13.51
CA THR A 147 5.82 12.76 -14.98
C THR A 147 5.83 11.37 -15.60
N ASP A 148 4.84 11.06 -16.42
CA ASP A 148 4.52 9.68 -16.81
C ASP A 148 5.67 8.93 -17.50
N ALA A 149 6.37 9.58 -18.44
CA ALA A 149 7.43 8.92 -19.20
C ALA A 149 8.68 8.55 -18.39
N ALA A 150 9.02 9.35 -17.37
CA ALA A 150 10.21 9.13 -16.55
C ALA A 150 9.99 8.11 -15.43
N ASN A 151 8.73 7.85 -15.05
CA ASN A 151 8.40 7.03 -13.87
C ASN A 151 8.87 5.58 -14.01
N TYR A 152 8.64 4.95 -15.18
CA TYR A 152 9.05 3.56 -15.42
C TYR A 152 10.56 3.39 -15.43
N THR A 153 11.28 4.27 -16.11
CA THR A 153 12.74 4.25 -16.16
C THR A 153 13.33 4.45 -14.76
N ASP A 154 12.81 5.43 -14.02
CA ASP A 154 13.22 5.66 -12.64
C ASP A 154 12.91 4.45 -11.73
N GLY A 155 11.72 3.87 -11.86
CA GLY A 155 11.30 2.71 -11.05
C GLY A 155 12.07 1.44 -11.36
N SER A 156 12.66 1.31 -12.56
CA SER A 156 13.52 0.19 -12.90
C SER A 156 14.98 0.36 -12.41
N GLN A 157 15.43 1.60 -12.22
CA GLN A 157 16.84 1.92 -11.94
C GLN A 157 17.11 2.34 -10.49
N ASN A 158 16.07 2.50 -9.68
CA ASN A 158 16.21 3.08 -8.34
C ASN A 158 15.44 2.28 -7.29
N PRO A 159 15.93 2.22 -6.02
CA PRO A 159 15.31 1.44 -4.96
C PRO A 159 13.99 2.01 -4.42
N LEU A 160 13.77 3.32 -4.54
CA LEU A 160 12.61 4.02 -4.01
C LEU A 160 12.19 5.13 -4.95
N ILE A 161 10.90 5.23 -5.23
CA ILE A 161 10.30 6.37 -5.91
C ILE A 161 9.44 7.14 -4.92
N VAL A 162 9.71 8.43 -4.76
CA VAL A 162 8.91 9.35 -3.95
C VAL A 162 8.16 10.28 -4.87
N LEU A 163 6.84 10.20 -4.90
CA LEU A 163 5.94 11.09 -5.63
C LEU A 163 5.28 12.05 -4.63
N ASP A 164 5.70 13.31 -4.65
CA ASP A 164 5.24 14.29 -3.69
C ASP A 164 3.99 15.01 -4.18
N ASN A 165 3.05 15.24 -3.26
CA ASN A 165 1.81 16.00 -3.45
C ASN A 165 0.94 15.45 -4.59
N ILE A 166 0.62 14.15 -4.53
CA ILE A 166 -0.29 13.49 -5.48
C ILE A 166 -1.72 13.56 -4.94
N GLU A 167 -2.58 14.30 -5.62
CA GLU A 167 -3.99 14.44 -5.31
C GLU A 167 -4.85 13.64 -6.32
N VAL A 168 -6.10 13.33 -5.95
CA VAL A 168 -7.02 12.51 -6.77
C VAL A 168 -7.14 13.06 -8.20
N LYS A 169 -7.29 14.38 -8.35
CA LYS A 169 -7.38 15.06 -9.66
C LYS A 169 -6.11 14.99 -10.53
N GLN A 170 -4.98 14.58 -9.95
CA GLN A 170 -3.72 14.38 -10.68
C GLN A 170 -3.51 12.91 -11.08
N MET A 171 -4.41 12.02 -10.66
CA MET A 171 -4.36 10.59 -10.97
C MET A 171 -4.79 10.35 -12.41
N THR A 172 -3.81 10.33 -13.31
CA THR A 172 -4.00 9.90 -14.70
C THR A 172 -4.04 8.37 -14.78
N GLU A 173 -4.58 7.84 -15.89
CA GLU A 173 -4.56 6.39 -16.18
C GLU A 173 -3.12 5.85 -16.21
N ASP A 174 -2.19 6.61 -16.82
CA ASP A 174 -0.77 6.24 -16.89
C ASP A 174 -0.10 6.22 -15.50
N LEU A 175 -0.39 7.19 -14.63
CA LEU A 175 0.12 7.22 -13.27
C LEU A 175 -0.45 6.05 -12.44
N THR A 176 -1.74 5.80 -12.55
CA THR A 176 -2.42 4.67 -11.90
C THR A 176 -1.81 3.33 -12.34
N THR A 177 -1.58 3.17 -13.63
CA THR A 177 -0.94 1.97 -14.20
C THR A 177 0.51 1.84 -13.71
N PHE A 178 1.27 2.93 -13.65
CA PHE A 178 2.62 2.92 -13.09
C PHE A 178 2.62 2.48 -11.63
N MET A 179 1.73 3.03 -10.80
CA MET A 179 1.62 2.63 -9.39
C MET A 179 1.30 1.14 -9.24
N LEU A 180 0.30 0.64 -9.98
CA LEU A 180 -0.09 -0.77 -9.94
C LEU A 180 1.02 -1.70 -10.41
N THR A 181 1.73 -1.35 -11.49
CA THR A 181 2.87 -2.14 -11.98
C THR A 181 4.05 -2.12 -11.01
N SER A 182 4.30 -0.99 -10.34
CA SER A 182 5.34 -0.90 -9.31
C SER A 182 5.00 -1.75 -8.08
N ILE A 183 3.75 -1.74 -7.65
CA ILE A 183 3.24 -2.55 -6.55
C ILE A 183 3.32 -4.05 -6.89
N THR A 184 2.95 -4.46 -8.09
CA THR A 184 2.87 -5.88 -8.50
C THR A 184 4.14 -6.41 -9.13
N GLY A 185 5.10 -5.56 -9.45
CA GLY A 185 6.33 -5.96 -10.13
C GLY A 185 6.12 -6.49 -11.56
N ILE A 186 4.95 -6.22 -12.16
CA ILE A 186 4.66 -6.61 -13.54
C ILE A 186 5.52 -5.78 -14.49
N ALA A 187 6.09 -6.45 -15.50
CA ALA A 187 6.91 -5.79 -16.51
C ALA A 187 6.03 -5.04 -17.53
N LYS A 188 6.49 -3.87 -17.96
CA LYS A 188 5.92 -3.12 -19.08
C LYS A 188 6.77 -3.34 -20.33
N GLU A 189 6.14 -3.73 -21.41
CA GLU A 189 6.81 -3.83 -22.72
C GLU A 189 6.71 -2.51 -23.47
N LYS A 190 7.82 -2.02 -23.97
CA LYS A 190 7.91 -0.85 -24.84
C LYS A 190 8.59 -1.23 -26.16
N ARG A 191 8.14 -0.63 -27.27
CA ARG A 191 8.88 -0.72 -28.53
C ARG A 191 10.22 0.01 -28.40
N LYS A 192 11.28 -0.63 -28.84
CA LYS A 192 12.60 -0.01 -28.92
C LYS A 192 12.59 1.06 -30.00
N SER A 193 12.95 2.30 -29.66
CA SER A 193 13.03 3.39 -30.63
C SER A 193 14.03 3.04 -31.74
N GLY A 194 13.62 3.20 -33.01
CA GLY A 194 14.46 2.92 -34.16
C GLY A 194 14.44 1.46 -34.67
N THR A 195 13.55 0.60 -34.14
CA THR A 195 13.37 -0.77 -34.62
C THR A 195 11.89 -1.07 -34.81
N ASP A 196 11.56 -1.84 -35.87
CA ASP A 196 10.16 -2.17 -36.21
C ASP A 196 9.61 -3.36 -35.39
N SER A 197 10.46 -4.19 -34.79
CA SER A 197 10.07 -5.47 -34.17
C SER A 197 10.67 -5.75 -32.79
N GLU A 198 11.57 -4.91 -32.28
CA GLU A 198 12.17 -5.14 -30.94
C GLU A 198 11.38 -4.47 -29.84
N THR A 199 11.11 -5.22 -28.78
CA THR A 199 10.51 -4.72 -27.54
C THR A 199 11.56 -4.67 -26.42
N ILE A 200 11.49 -3.64 -25.59
CA ILE A 200 12.25 -3.54 -24.35
C ILE A 200 11.27 -3.81 -23.21
N THR A 201 11.62 -4.77 -22.36
CA THR A 201 10.86 -5.08 -21.16
C THR A 201 11.43 -4.27 -19.99
N GLU A 202 10.67 -3.30 -19.48
CA GLU A 202 11.01 -2.55 -18.26
C GLU A 202 10.26 -3.14 -17.07
N ARG A 203 10.98 -3.69 -16.10
CA ARG A 203 10.41 -4.16 -14.84
C ARG A 203 10.73 -3.14 -13.76
N THR A 204 9.71 -2.59 -13.13
CA THR A 204 9.91 -1.74 -11.95
C THR A 204 10.44 -2.59 -10.79
N LYS A 205 11.56 -2.16 -10.21
CA LYS A 205 12.21 -2.78 -9.04
C LYS A 205 12.41 -1.73 -7.97
N CYS A 206 11.31 -1.18 -7.45
CA CYS A 206 11.37 -0.11 -6.47
C CYS A 206 10.26 -0.25 -5.43
N LEU A 207 10.49 0.34 -4.28
CA LEU A 207 9.44 0.74 -3.35
C LEU A 207 8.81 2.05 -3.85
N LEU A 208 7.55 2.27 -3.52
CA LEU A 208 6.82 3.48 -3.91
C LEU A 208 6.29 4.19 -2.67
N ASN A 209 6.63 5.45 -2.51
CA ASN A 209 6.07 6.35 -1.51
C ASN A 209 5.35 7.50 -2.20
N THR A 210 4.17 7.85 -1.72
CA THR A 210 3.41 9.01 -2.20
C THR A 210 2.99 9.88 -1.03
N THR A 211 2.90 11.20 -1.24
CA THR A 211 2.32 12.12 -0.26
C THR A 211 1.09 12.81 -0.84
N GLY A 212 0.18 13.28 0.02
CA GLY A 212 -0.97 14.08 -0.39
C GLY A 212 -1.77 14.58 0.79
N ILE A 213 -2.68 15.50 0.52
CA ILE A 213 -3.58 16.07 1.53
C ILE A 213 -4.90 15.29 1.54
N GLU A 214 -5.44 15.04 0.34
CA GLU A 214 -6.71 14.35 0.17
C GLU A 214 -6.52 12.83 0.15
N PRO A 215 -7.41 12.05 0.79
CA PRO A 215 -7.43 10.61 0.65
C PRO A 215 -7.55 10.18 -0.82
N LEU A 216 -6.81 9.13 -1.20
CA LEU A 216 -6.98 8.51 -2.51
C LEU A 216 -8.30 7.72 -2.51
N CYS A 217 -9.36 8.32 -3.02
CA CYS A 217 -10.73 7.84 -2.94
C CYS A 217 -11.21 7.09 -4.20
N GLY A 218 -12.33 6.38 -4.08
CA GLY A 218 -13.19 5.94 -5.18
C GLY A 218 -12.61 4.84 -6.06
N GLU A 219 -12.33 5.16 -7.31
CA GLU A 219 -11.90 4.19 -8.33
C GLU A 219 -10.53 3.55 -8.07
N LEU A 220 -9.80 4.06 -7.06
CA LEU A 220 -8.46 3.62 -6.66
C LEU A 220 -8.45 2.54 -5.58
N SER A 221 -9.57 1.88 -5.32
CA SER A 221 -9.70 0.80 -4.31
C SER A 221 -8.66 -0.31 -4.48
N GLU A 222 -8.23 -0.58 -5.72
CA GLU A 222 -7.20 -1.56 -6.01
C GLU A 222 -5.81 -1.12 -5.50
N ILE A 223 -5.46 0.16 -5.65
CA ILE A 223 -4.23 0.74 -5.11
C ILE A 223 -4.30 0.77 -3.58
N LEU A 224 -5.42 1.26 -3.01
CA LEU A 224 -5.61 1.34 -1.56
C LEU A 224 -5.48 -0.02 -0.87
N SER A 225 -6.03 -1.08 -1.49
CA SER A 225 -5.91 -2.45 -0.96
C SER A 225 -4.46 -2.97 -0.88
N ARG A 226 -3.52 -2.31 -1.56
CA ARG A 226 -2.09 -2.62 -1.61
C ARG A 226 -1.21 -1.49 -1.09
N SER A 227 -1.79 -0.57 -0.32
CA SER A 227 -1.08 0.60 0.23
C SER A 227 -1.12 0.58 1.74
N PHE A 228 -0.08 1.09 2.37
CA PHE A 228 -0.06 1.46 3.78
C PHE A 228 -0.35 2.95 3.87
N VAL A 229 -1.57 3.30 4.24
CA VAL A 229 -1.96 4.70 4.44
C VAL A 229 -1.59 5.11 5.86
N ILE A 230 -0.83 6.18 5.97
CA ILE A 230 -0.26 6.66 7.23
C ILE A 230 -0.63 8.12 7.38
N ASN A 231 -1.33 8.43 8.47
CA ASN A 231 -1.78 9.77 8.77
C ASN A 231 -0.71 10.55 9.55
N PHE A 232 -0.33 11.70 9.01
CA PHE A 232 0.62 12.63 9.59
C PHE A 232 -0.11 13.80 10.25
N ASP A 233 0.20 14.02 11.53
CA ASP A 233 -0.34 15.12 12.31
C ASP A 233 0.75 15.66 13.27
N LEU A 234 0.89 16.98 13.33
CA LEU A 234 1.84 17.63 14.24
C LEU A 234 1.59 17.30 15.73
N ALA A 235 0.37 16.90 16.08
CA ALA A 235 0.09 16.41 17.44
C ALA A 235 0.94 15.19 17.84
N ASN A 236 1.45 14.44 16.86
CA ASN A 236 2.34 13.32 17.11
C ASN A 236 3.84 13.69 17.10
N GLN A 237 4.18 14.98 16.98
CA GLN A 237 5.57 15.43 16.99
C GLN A 237 6.18 15.19 18.37
N ALA A 238 7.39 14.60 18.40
CA ALA A 238 8.14 14.49 19.64
C ALA A 238 8.62 15.88 20.11
N SER A 239 8.72 16.08 21.43
CA SER A 239 9.21 17.33 22.02
C SER A 239 10.65 17.67 21.61
N ASP A 240 11.45 16.63 21.36
CA ASP A 240 12.88 16.72 21.11
C ASP A 240 13.22 16.39 19.64
N CYS A 241 12.37 16.79 18.69
CA CYS A 241 12.62 16.60 17.28
C CYS A 241 13.75 17.49 16.76
N PHE A 242 14.62 16.91 15.94
CA PHE A 242 15.70 17.64 15.26
C PHE A 242 15.17 18.45 14.07
N LEU A 243 15.93 19.45 13.62
CA LEU A 243 15.66 20.14 12.38
C LEU A 243 15.87 19.17 11.19
N GLU A 244 15.06 19.30 10.13
CA GLU A 244 15.14 18.43 8.93
C GLU A 244 16.57 18.32 8.40
N SER A 245 17.31 19.43 8.35
CA SER A 245 18.72 19.47 7.87
C SER A 245 19.68 18.70 8.79
N GLU A 246 19.44 18.73 10.09
CA GLU A 246 20.26 18.00 11.06
C GLU A 246 20.05 16.49 10.93
N VAL A 247 18.78 16.07 10.82
CA VAL A 247 18.42 14.65 10.60
C VAL A 247 19.03 14.13 9.32
N ILE A 248 18.89 14.87 8.21
CA ILE A 248 19.47 14.47 6.91
C ILE A 248 20.99 14.38 7.00
N SER A 249 21.66 15.34 7.64
CA SER A 249 23.11 15.33 7.83
C SER A 249 23.56 14.12 8.66
N ALA A 250 22.86 13.83 9.76
CA ALA A 250 23.16 12.68 10.61
C ALA A 250 22.94 11.35 9.87
N ILE A 251 21.90 11.25 9.05
CA ILE A 251 21.67 10.08 8.19
C ILE A 251 22.83 9.92 7.21
N GLN A 252 23.25 10.98 6.54
CA GLN A 252 24.37 10.92 5.59
C GLN A 252 25.65 10.43 6.24
N GLN A 253 25.94 10.89 7.45
CA GLN A 253 27.15 10.49 8.20
C GLN A 253 27.12 9.02 8.64
N ASN A 254 25.95 8.49 8.98
CA ASN A 254 25.79 7.14 9.51
C ASN A 254 25.22 6.14 8.48
N ARG A 255 25.04 6.55 7.23
CA ARG A 255 24.39 5.74 6.19
C ARG A 255 25.10 4.42 5.94
N ASP A 256 26.44 4.42 5.89
CA ASP A 256 27.22 3.20 5.67
C ASP A 256 26.99 2.18 6.79
N LEU A 257 26.94 2.61 8.04
CA LEU A 257 26.64 1.77 9.19
C LEU A 257 25.23 1.19 9.11
N ILE A 258 24.23 2.06 8.90
CA ILE A 258 22.83 1.67 8.87
C ILE A 258 22.55 0.70 7.72
N LEU A 259 23.02 1.00 6.50
CA LEU A 259 22.77 0.13 5.35
C LEU A 259 23.58 -1.18 5.43
N SER A 260 24.75 -1.18 6.04
CA SER A 260 25.50 -2.41 6.34
C SER A 260 24.75 -3.31 7.32
N ALA A 261 24.15 -2.73 8.37
CA ALA A 261 23.29 -3.46 9.30
C ALA A 261 22.04 -4.05 8.61
N ILE A 262 21.40 -3.28 7.71
CA ILE A 262 20.26 -3.79 6.90
C ILE A 262 20.72 -4.94 6.00
N MET A 263 21.90 -4.88 5.38
CA MET A 263 22.44 -6.00 4.59
C MET A 263 22.70 -7.25 5.45
N LYS A 264 23.25 -7.09 6.66
CA LYS A 264 23.43 -8.21 7.60
C LYS A 264 22.10 -8.86 7.98
N ARG A 265 21.10 -8.05 8.31
CA ARG A 265 19.75 -8.55 8.58
C ARG A 265 19.11 -9.23 7.37
N THR A 266 19.34 -8.68 6.17
CA THR A 266 18.90 -9.33 4.93
C THR A 266 19.46 -10.74 4.82
N SER A 267 20.76 -10.95 5.12
CA SER A 267 21.37 -12.29 5.15
C SER A 267 20.66 -13.22 6.14
N HIS A 268 20.36 -12.76 7.36
CA HIS A 268 19.60 -13.53 8.36
C HIS A 268 18.18 -13.84 7.87
N VAL A 269 17.49 -12.89 7.25
CA VAL A 269 16.15 -13.11 6.67
C VAL A 269 16.20 -14.15 5.55
N LEU A 270 17.21 -14.11 4.69
CA LEU A 270 17.41 -15.12 3.64
C LEU A 270 17.60 -16.53 4.24
N ALA A 271 18.36 -16.66 5.33
CA ALA A 271 18.48 -17.92 6.06
C ALA A 271 17.14 -18.41 6.63
N MET A 272 16.34 -17.50 7.18
CA MET A 272 14.99 -17.83 7.67
C MET A 272 14.06 -18.26 6.53
N ILE A 273 14.09 -17.55 5.38
CA ILE A 273 13.29 -17.89 4.19
C ILE A 273 13.67 -19.27 3.67
N GLN A 274 14.96 -19.57 3.59
CA GLN A 274 15.48 -20.87 3.17
C GLN A 274 14.98 -22.01 4.08
N LYS A 275 14.86 -21.77 5.38
CA LYS A 275 14.27 -22.69 6.37
C LYS A 275 12.73 -22.74 6.33
N GLY A 276 12.08 -21.95 5.46
CA GLY A 276 10.62 -21.97 5.28
C GLY A 276 9.84 -21.02 6.19
N ALA A 277 10.49 -20.16 6.98
CA ALA A 277 9.86 -19.24 7.91
C ALA A 277 8.88 -18.28 7.24
N GLN A 278 9.17 -17.78 6.03
CA GLN A 278 8.27 -16.90 5.28
C GLN A 278 6.90 -17.55 5.06
N LYS A 279 6.87 -18.81 4.63
CA LYS A 279 5.62 -19.55 4.40
C LYS A 279 4.83 -19.72 5.69
N GLN A 280 5.52 -19.90 6.82
CA GLN A 280 4.90 -20.04 8.14
C GLN A 280 4.27 -18.73 8.58
N VAL A 281 5.00 -17.61 8.49
CA VAL A 281 4.49 -16.26 8.80
C VAL A 281 3.29 -15.90 7.91
N MET A 282 3.36 -16.19 6.61
CA MET A 282 2.22 -15.97 5.69
C MET A 282 0.96 -16.75 6.11
N ARG A 283 1.10 -17.99 6.60
CA ARG A 283 -0.03 -18.78 7.12
C ARG A 283 -0.61 -18.16 8.39
N LEU A 284 0.23 -17.66 9.28
CA LEU A 284 -0.20 -16.97 10.50
C LEU A 284 -0.94 -15.67 10.15
N LEU A 285 -0.37 -14.84 9.27
CA LEU A 285 -1.02 -13.64 8.74
C LEU A 285 -2.38 -13.96 8.12
N HIS A 286 -2.47 -15.04 7.35
CA HIS A 286 -3.73 -15.44 6.72
C HIS A 286 -4.82 -15.83 7.73
N ARG A 287 -4.43 -16.35 8.89
CA ARG A 287 -5.37 -16.72 9.97
C ARG A 287 -5.79 -15.53 10.81
N THR A 288 -4.88 -14.59 11.06
CA THR A 288 -5.09 -13.41 11.91
C THR A 288 -5.74 -12.23 11.18
N MET A 289 -5.49 -12.09 9.88
CA MET A 289 -6.05 -10.99 9.11
C MET A 289 -7.52 -11.21 8.78
N PRO A 290 -8.37 -10.15 8.86
CA PRO A 290 -9.76 -10.21 8.41
C PRO A 290 -9.85 -10.68 6.96
N THR A 291 -10.98 -11.31 6.59
CA THR A 291 -11.19 -11.90 5.26
C THR A 291 -10.99 -10.89 4.11
N HIS A 292 -11.21 -9.61 4.38
CA HIS A 292 -11.17 -8.52 3.40
C HIS A 292 -10.02 -7.52 3.61
N GLY A 293 -9.03 -7.88 4.45
CA GLY A 293 -7.92 -7.00 4.77
C GLY A 293 -6.79 -7.00 3.73
N LYS A 294 -5.61 -6.50 4.14
CA LYS A 294 -4.37 -6.41 3.34
C LYS A 294 -3.77 -7.77 2.96
N ARG A 295 -4.58 -8.81 2.78
CA ARG A 295 -4.12 -10.17 2.41
C ARG A 295 -3.27 -10.21 1.15
N ARG A 296 -3.50 -9.27 0.24
CA ARG A 296 -2.70 -9.13 -0.99
C ARG A 296 -1.24 -8.72 -0.72
N CYS A 297 -0.96 -8.19 0.49
CA CYS A 297 0.39 -7.80 0.91
C CYS A 297 1.04 -8.79 1.88
N ASN A 298 0.42 -9.96 2.15
CA ASN A 298 0.91 -10.90 3.16
C ASN A 298 2.32 -11.42 2.90
N ASP A 299 2.71 -11.55 1.63
CA ASP A 299 4.06 -11.89 1.22
C ASP A 299 5.07 -10.83 1.69
N TYR A 300 4.80 -9.55 1.45
CA TYR A 300 5.68 -8.46 1.91
C TYR A 300 5.61 -8.26 3.43
N LEU A 301 4.41 -8.33 4.02
CA LEU A 301 4.24 -8.27 5.48
C LEU A 301 5.03 -9.38 6.20
N SER A 302 5.13 -10.56 5.58
CA SER A 302 5.94 -11.64 6.13
C SER A 302 7.43 -11.30 6.13
N LEU A 303 7.93 -10.62 5.08
CA LEU A 303 9.31 -10.14 5.03
C LEU A 303 9.58 -9.07 6.09
N MET A 304 8.64 -8.13 6.27
CA MET A 304 8.73 -7.11 7.32
C MET A 304 8.81 -7.74 8.71
N TYR A 305 8.00 -8.76 8.98
CA TYR A 305 8.03 -9.48 10.25
C TYR A 305 9.37 -10.20 10.46
N LEU A 306 9.87 -10.90 9.44
CA LEU A 306 11.18 -11.56 9.51
C LEU A 306 12.32 -10.54 9.67
N MET A 307 12.23 -9.38 9.05
CA MET A 307 13.23 -8.30 9.22
C MET A 307 13.24 -7.75 10.66
N MET A 308 12.08 -7.66 11.31
CA MET A 308 11.98 -7.30 12.73
C MET A 308 12.62 -8.36 13.62
N LEU A 309 12.33 -9.66 13.35
CA LEU A 309 12.92 -10.77 14.11
C LEU A 309 14.45 -10.85 13.94
N ALA A 310 14.95 -10.56 12.75
CA ALA A 310 16.39 -10.55 12.47
C ALA A 310 17.17 -9.46 13.24
N GLY A 311 16.47 -8.50 13.85
CA GLY A 311 17.05 -7.48 14.73
C GLY A 311 17.02 -7.85 16.22
N SER A 312 16.35 -8.93 16.61
CA SER A 312 16.33 -9.37 18.01
C SER A 312 17.49 -10.30 18.33
N GLU A 313 17.96 -10.32 19.59
CA GLU A 313 19.04 -11.22 20.04
C GLU A 313 18.66 -12.71 19.99
N GLU A 314 17.38 -13.02 19.92
CA GLU A 314 16.87 -14.39 19.74
C GLU A 314 17.00 -14.85 18.28
N HIS A 315 18.24 -14.92 17.78
CA HIS A 315 18.55 -15.30 16.39
C HIS A 315 18.23 -16.76 16.02
N GLU A 316 17.95 -17.60 16.96
CA GLU A 316 17.41 -18.93 16.71
C GLU A 316 15.91 -18.88 16.45
N VAL A 317 15.48 -18.21 15.39
CA VAL A 317 14.14 -18.45 14.85
C VAL A 317 14.12 -19.85 14.28
N THR A 318 14.00 -20.77 15.20
CA THR A 318 13.71 -22.16 14.97
C THR A 318 12.36 -22.26 14.24
N THR A 319 12.23 -23.26 13.44
CA THR A 319 10.99 -23.84 12.91
C THR A 319 9.98 -24.03 14.05
N GLY A 320 9.16 -23.01 14.35
CA GLY A 320 8.22 -23.07 15.49
C GLY A 320 7.56 -21.74 15.83
N LEU A 321 7.40 -20.82 14.84
CA LEU A 321 6.57 -19.65 15.05
C LEU A 321 5.10 -20.08 15.14
N ASP A 322 4.59 -20.16 16.35
CA ASP A 322 3.18 -20.53 16.58
C ASP A 322 2.26 -19.31 16.51
N GLU A 323 2.77 -18.13 16.85
CA GLU A 323 2.01 -16.87 16.89
C GLU A 323 2.86 -15.70 16.37
N LEU A 324 2.17 -14.65 15.87
CA LEU A 324 2.77 -13.37 15.54
C LEU A 324 2.80 -12.46 16.77
N SER A 325 3.79 -11.58 16.85
CA SER A 325 3.85 -10.58 17.92
C SER A 325 2.54 -9.78 17.99
N PRO A 326 1.91 -9.65 19.19
CA PRO A 326 0.69 -8.85 19.35
C PRO A 326 0.85 -7.41 18.88
N LEU A 327 2.05 -6.83 19.05
CA LEU A 327 2.35 -5.47 18.60
C LEU A 327 2.29 -5.36 17.07
N PHE A 328 2.90 -6.32 16.36
CA PHE A 328 2.87 -6.36 14.90
C PHE A 328 1.44 -6.55 14.36
N ILE A 329 0.68 -7.45 14.98
CA ILE A 329 -0.74 -7.66 14.65
C ILE A 329 -1.52 -6.35 14.82
N LYS A 330 -1.35 -5.65 15.95
CA LYS A 330 -2.03 -4.38 16.23
C LYS A 330 -1.70 -3.32 15.16
N GLN A 331 -0.42 -3.21 14.76
CA GLN A 331 0.00 -2.28 13.73
C GLN A 331 -0.66 -2.58 12.37
N ILE A 332 -0.69 -3.85 11.97
CA ILE A 332 -1.33 -4.26 10.71
C ILE A 332 -2.83 -4.01 10.74
N HIS A 333 -3.50 -4.27 11.88
CA HIS A 333 -4.92 -3.98 12.02
C HIS A 333 -5.21 -2.49 11.90
N SER A 334 -4.43 -1.62 12.56
CA SER A 334 -4.58 -0.16 12.47
C SER A 334 -4.53 0.34 11.03
N ILE A 335 -3.54 -0.09 10.24
CA ILE A 335 -3.44 0.32 8.83
C ILE A 335 -4.58 -0.24 8.00
N ASN A 336 -5.01 -1.45 8.30
CA ASN A 336 -6.10 -2.08 7.61
C ASN A 336 -7.41 -1.33 7.86
N ASP A 337 -7.66 -0.92 9.11
CA ASP A 337 -8.85 -0.19 9.54
C ASP A 337 -8.91 1.18 8.87
N ILE A 338 -7.81 1.95 8.87
CA ILE A 338 -7.71 3.25 8.18
C ILE A 338 -8.03 3.09 6.68
N SER A 339 -7.42 2.11 6.02
CA SER A 339 -7.66 1.90 4.59
C SER A 339 -9.07 1.42 4.28
N GLN A 340 -9.70 0.65 5.18
CA GLN A 340 -11.09 0.23 5.02
C GLN A 340 -12.05 1.40 5.25
N GLU A 341 -11.80 2.22 6.27
CA GLU A 341 -12.60 3.41 6.53
C GLU A 341 -12.58 4.37 5.35
N MET A 342 -11.39 4.65 4.80
CA MET A 342 -11.26 5.44 3.58
C MET A 342 -11.97 4.81 2.37
N ALA A 343 -11.85 3.51 2.19
CA ALA A 343 -12.55 2.81 1.10
C ALA A 343 -14.07 2.85 1.29
N ARG A 344 -14.56 2.83 2.53
CA ARG A 344 -15.99 2.96 2.87
C ARG A 344 -16.49 4.36 2.58
N GLU A 345 -15.80 5.37 3.08
CA GLU A 345 -16.19 6.79 2.92
C GLU A 345 -16.12 7.23 1.46
N SER A 346 -15.22 6.66 0.68
CA SER A 346 -15.02 7.00 -0.72
C SER A 346 -15.84 6.19 -1.70
N ASN A 347 -16.51 5.11 -1.26
CA ASN A 347 -17.34 4.31 -2.16
C ASN A 347 -18.69 4.98 -2.40
N PRO A 348 -18.94 5.54 -3.59
CA PRO A 348 -20.15 6.32 -3.85
C PRO A 348 -21.44 5.51 -3.69
N ILE A 349 -21.39 4.19 -3.85
CA ILE A 349 -22.53 3.30 -3.65
C ILE A 349 -22.81 3.12 -2.16
N ALA A 350 -21.77 2.85 -1.37
CA ALA A 350 -21.90 2.69 0.08
C ALA A 350 -22.39 3.99 0.74
N THR A 351 -21.83 5.13 0.35
CA THR A 351 -22.25 6.46 0.84
C THR A 351 -23.68 6.76 0.46
N ALA A 352 -24.08 6.52 -0.79
CA ALA A 352 -25.46 6.74 -1.24
C ALA A 352 -26.45 5.76 -0.58
N LEU A 353 -26.07 4.52 -0.33
CA LEU A 353 -26.87 3.58 0.45
C LEU A 353 -27.01 4.05 1.91
N GLY A 354 -25.95 4.50 2.54
CA GLY A 354 -25.98 5.06 3.89
C GLY A 354 -26.99 6.21 4.01
N SER A 355 -26.93 7.16 3.07
CA SER A 355 -27.85 8.29 3.02
C SER A 355 -29.29 7.86 2.72
N LEU A 356 -29.51 6.84 1.87
CA LEU A 356 -30.83 6.29 1.58
C LEU A 356 -31.47 5.65 2.82
N PHE A 357 -30.71 4.83 3.56
CA PHE A 357 -31.16 4.21 4.80
C PHE A 357 -31.43 5.25 5.89
N HIS A 358 -30.57 6.25 6.02
CA HIS A 358 -30.78 7.35 6.98
C HIS A 358 -32.04 8.16 6.66
N ALA A 359 -32.27 8.49 5.38
CA ALA A 359 -33.48 9.19 4.96
C ALA A 359 -34.77 8.38 5.27
N TYR A 360 -34.70 7.06 5.15
CA TYR A 360 -35.82 6.19 5.52
C TYR A 360 -36.04 6.16 7.04
N GLN A 361 -34.98 6.01 7.84
CA GLN A 361 -35.05 6.03 9.31
C GLN A 361 -35.67 7.35 9.80
N ASN A 362 -35.21 8.48 9.26
CA ASN A 362 -35.78 9.79 9.59
C ASN A 362 -37.31 9.87 9.24
N ALA A 363 -37.74 9.28 8.13
CA ALA A 363 -39.16 9.25 7.76
C ALA A 363 -39.99 8.39 8.75
N VAL A 364 -39.44 7.26 9.21
CA VAL A 364 -40.08 6.41 10.24
C VAL A 364 -40.17 7.15 11.57
N GLU A 365 -39.08 7.79 12.02
CA GLU A 365 -39.11 8.57 13.28
C GLU A 365 -40.11 9.73 13.24
N LEU A 366 -40.24 10.39 12.09
CA LEU A 366 -41.23 11.46 11.92
C LEU A 366 -42.66 10.94 11.95
N ASP A 367 -42.91 9.78 11.33
CA ASP A 367 -44.25 9.14 11.39
C ASP A 367 -44.56 8.65 12.82
N GLU A 368 -43.59 8.15 13.56
CA GLU A 368 -43.77 7.79 14.96
C GLU A 368 -44.06 9.01 15.84
N LYS A 369 -43.32 10.11 15.68
CA LYS A 369 -43.57 11.37 16.40
C LYS A 369 -44.97 11.96 16.05
N ALA A 370 -45.40 11.85 14.78
CA ALA A 370 -46.70 12.31 14.36
C ALA A 370 -47.85 11.47 14.98
N ARG A 371 -47.65 10.16 15.23
CA ARG A 371 -48.60 9.31 15.95
C ARG A 371 -48.80 9.70 17.42
N TYR A 372 -47.81 10.28 18.06
CA TYR A 372 -47.86 10.77 19.44
C TYR A 372 -48.25 12.26 19.54
N GLY A 373 -48.32 12.98 18.40
CA GLY A 373 -48.72 14.36 18.30
C GLY A 373 -50.08 14.45 17.54
N GLU A 374 -50.84 15.53 17.71
CA GLU A 374 -52.18 15.70 17.13
C GLU A 374 -52.24 15.84 15.59
N ASP A 375 -51.19 15.54 14.85
CA ASP A 375 -51.15 15.66 13.38
C ASP A 375 -51.26 14.30 12.69
N ASP A 376 -52.49 13.81 12.59
CA ASP A 376 -52.90 12.50 12.07
C ASP A 376 -52.77 12.35 10.52
N ARG A 377 -52.16 13.33 9.82
CA ARG A 377 -52.14 13.39 8.33
C ARG A 377 -50.78 13.23 7.67
N ALA A 378 -49.72 13.26 8.43
CA ALA A 378 -48.38 13.17 7.87
C ALA A 378 -47.98 11.69 7.68
N ASN A 379 -47.79 11.27 6.43
CA ASN A 379 -47.25 9.95 6.10
C ASN A 379 -45.90 10.12 5.42
N HIS A 380 -44.87 10.32 6.23
CA HIS A 380 -43.51 10.58 5.78
C HIS A 380 -42.87 9.36 5.07
N VAL A 381 -43.20 8.15 5.52
CA VAL A 381 -42.77 6.90 4.86
C VAL A 381 -43.40 6.78 3.47
N ALA A 382 -44.67 7.13 3.28
CA ALA A 382 -45.28 7.13 1.95
C ALA A 382 -44.60 8.18 1.04
N GLY A 383 -44.32 9.36 1.56
CA GLY A 383 -43.57 10.40 0.84
C GLY A 383 -42.15 9.95 0.46
N PHE A 384 -41.49 9.21 1.34
CA PHE A 384 -40.20 8.60 1.04
C PHE A 384 -40.31 7.59 -0.13
N ILE A 385 -41.29 6.67 -0.08
CA ILE A 385 -41.51 5.66 -1.13
C ILE A 385 -41.79 6.32 -2.48
N GLU A 386 -42.66 7.35 -2.51
CA GLU A 386 -42.94 8.10 -3.72
C GLU A 386 -41.72 8.80 -4.27
N ARG A 387 -40.91 9.39 -3.38
CA ARG A 387 -39.69 10.13 -3.74
C ARG A 387 -38.59 9.24 -4.28
N TYR A 388 -38.27 8.13 -3.61
CA TYR A 388 -37.12 7.30 -3.96
C TYR A 388 -37.48 6.05 -4.79
N GLN A 389 -38.78 5.69 -4.88
CA GLN A 389 -39.29 4.54 -5.63
C GLN A 389 -38.76 3.18 -5.16
N VAL A 390 -38.40 3.10 -3.90
CA VAL A 390 -37.94 1.88 -3.21
C VAL A 390 -38.75 1.68 -1.93
N ARG A 391 -38.83 0.42 -1.46
CA ARG A 391 -39.51 0.05 -0.22
C ARG A 391 -38.58 -0.69 0.69
N PHE A 392 -38.84 -0.63 1.97
CA PHE A 392 -38.12 -1.35 2.99
C PHE A 392 -39.01 -2.43 3.61
N GLU A 393 -38.44 -3.62 3.84
CA GLU A 393 -39.08 -4.69 4.62
C GLU A 393 -39.14 -4.30 6.12
N ASN A 394 -38.09 -3.63 6.58
CA ASN A 394 -37.91 -3.07 7.92
C ASN A 394 -36.84 -1.98 7.86
N GLU A 395 -36.55 -1.33 8.99
CA GLU A 395 -35.58 -0.23 9.09
C GLU A 395 -34.16 -0.56 8.56
N ASN A 396 -33.82 -1.83 8.54
CA ASN A 396 -32.50 -2.31 8.18
C ASN A 396 -32.46 -3.15 6.90
N THR A 397 -33.55 -3.29 6.19
CA THR A 397 -33.61 -4.16 4.99
C THR A 397 -34.47 -3.55 3.89
N LEU A 398 -33.86 -3.29 2.74
CA LEU A 398 -34.53 -2.87 1.52
C LEU A 398 -35.19 -4.09 0.83
N GLU A 399 -36.44 -3.97 0.42
CA GLU A 399 -37.06 -4.99 -0.42
C GLU A 399 -36.25 -5.24 -1.70
N PRO A 400 -36.33 -6.44 -2.29
CA PRO A 400 -35.64 -6.73 -3.54
C PRO A 400 -35.95 -5.70 -4.63
N VAL A 401 -34.89 -5.05 -5.12
CA VAL A 401 -34.99 -3.93 -6.07
C VAL A 401 -34.17 -4.20 -7.32
N SER A 402 -34.71 -3.92 -8.49
CA SER A 402 -33.95 -4.04 -9.73
C SER A 402 -32.84 -2.98 -9.82
N ALA A 403 -31.75 -3.29 -10.56
CA ALA A 403 -30.66 -2.36 -10.79
C ALA A 403 -31.13 -1.00 -11.32
N GLY A 404 -32.18 -0.96 -12.13
CA GLY A 404 -32.76 0.27 -12.67
C GLY A 404 -33.42 1.14 -11.60
N ARG A 405 -34.24 0.56 -10.74
CA ARG A 405 -34.88 1.29 -9.63
C ARG A 405 -33.84 1.70 -8.57
N LEU A 406 -32.93 0.82 -8.24
CA LEU A 406 -31.84 1.16 -7.32
C LEU A 406 -31.01 2.35 -7.83
N LEU A 407 -30.69 2.36 -9.14
CA LEU A 407 -29.96 3.48 -9.74
C LEU A 407 -30.74 4.80 -9.60
N VAL A 408 -32.07 4.76 -9.83
CA VAL A 408 -32.92 5.95 -9.67
C VAL A 408 -32.89 6.46 -8.22
N ALA A 409 -33.07 5.55 -7.25
CA ALA A 409 -33.00 5.89 -5.82
C ALA A 409 -31.69 6.53 -5.44
N LEU A 410 -30.57 5.86 -5.76
CA LEU A 410 -29.24 6.34 -5.39
C LEU A 410 -28.86 7.67 -6.08
N ARG A 411 -29.31 7.88 -7.32
CA ARG A 411 -29.11 9.18 -8.01
C ARG A 411 -29.93 10.31 -7.39
N ARG A 412 -31.12 10.03 -6.89
CA ARG A 412 -31.94 11.04 -6.20
C ARG A 412 -31.31 11.41 -4.86
N VAL A 413 -30.88 10.41 -4.09
CA VAL A 413 -30.11 10.61 -2.86
C VAL A 413 -28.84 11.39 -3.16
N GLY A 414 -28.08 11.00 -4.17
CA GLY A 414 -26.84 11.69 -4.57
C GLY A 414 -27.08 13.20 -4.80
N ARG A 415 -28.15 13.57 -5.52
CA ARG A 415 -28.50 14.98 -5.75
C ARG A 415 -28.90 15.71 -4.47
N GLU A 416 -29.66 15.06 -3.61
CA GLU A 416 -30.19 15.66 -2.39
C GLU A 416 -29.11 15.91 -1.34
N PHE A 417 -28.17 14.97 -1.21
CA PHE A 417 -27.07 15.03 -0.26
C PHE A 417 -25.77 15.54 -0.87
N ASN A 418 -25.81 16.06 -2.11
CA ASN A 418 -24.67 16.60 -2.86
C ASN A 418 -23.50 15.59 -2.97
N LEU A 419 -23.83 14.30 -3.21
CA LEU A 419 -22.87 13.23 -3.38
C LEU A 419 -22.48 13.09 -4.86
N GLU A 420 -21.21 12.81 -5.14
CA GLU A 420 -20.74 12.47 -6.47
C GLU A 420 -21.20 11.04 -6.84
N PHE A 421 -22.30 10.94 -7.60
CA PHE A 421 -22.88 9.68 -8.04
C PHE A 421 -23.10 9.68 -9.55
N GLU A 422 -22.09 9.22 -10.29
CA GLU A 422 -22.00 9.40 -11.76
C GLU A 422 -22.59 8.27 -12.62
N TYR A 423 -23.04 7.15 -12.03
CA TYR A 423 -23.53 6.00 -12.81
C TYR A 423 -24.75 6.38 -13.66
N LYS A 424 -24.64 6.21 -15.00
CA LYS A 424 -25.70 6.59 -15.96
C LYS A 424 -26.60 5.41 -16.37
N LYS A 425 -26.09 4.19 -16.32
CA LYS A 425 -26.79 2.99 -16.79
C LYS A 425 -26.89 1.92 -15.69
N PRO A 426 -28.02 1.17 -15.60
CA PRO A 426 -28.15 0.08 -14.62
C PRO A 426 -27.05 -0.98 -14.70
N ALA A 427 -26.57 -1.29 -15.90
CA ALA A 427 -25.48 -2.25 -16.10
C ALA A 427 -24.15 -1.77 -15.53
N GLN A 428 -23.88 -0.44 -15.53
CA GLN A 428 -22.70 0.12 -14.88
C GLN A 428 -22.78 -0.03 -13.37
N LEU A 429 -23.94 0.30 -12.78
CA LEU A 429 -24.18 0.12 -11.35
C LEU A 429 -24.02 -1.35 -10.94
N GLY A 430 -24.63 -2.27 -11.70
CA GLY A 430 -24.54 -3.70 -11.40
C GLY A 430 -23.11 -4.24 -11.43
N ARG A 431 -22.31 -3.85 -12.44
CA ARG A 431 -20.89 -4.21 -12.49
C ARG A 431 -20.10 -3.64 -11.31
N ARG A 432 -20.34 -2.38 -10.97
CA ARG A 432 -19.65 -1.72 -9.87
C ARG A 432 -20.01 -2.37 -8.53
N ILE A 433 -21.29 -2.65 -8.28
CA ILE A 433 -21.72 -3.41 -7.09
C ILE A 433 -20.97 -4.75 -7.01
N SER A 434 -20.89 -5.50 -8.13
CA SER A 434 -20.21 -6.79 -8.15
C SER A 434 -18.71 -6.67 -7.86
N ASN A 435 -18.06 -5.62 -8.35
CA ASN A 435 -16.65 -5.36 -8.13
C ASN A 435 -16.35 -4.89 -6.70
N ASP A 436 -17.27 -4.13 -6.11
CA ASP A 436 -17.08 -3.48 -4.81
C ASP A 436 -17.84 -4.19 -3.68
N LEU A 437 -18.34 -5.40 -3.89
CA LEU A 437 -19.14 -6.14 -2.88
C LEU A 437 -18.48 -6.19 -1.51
N ASP A 438 -17.17 -6.39 -1.48
CA ASP A 438 -16.43 -6.48 -0.23
C ASP A 438 -16.33 -5.11 0.47
N VAL A 439 -16.08 -4.05 -0.28
CA VAL A 439 -16.03 -2.67 0.24
C VAL A 439 -17.41 -2.24 0.76
N ILE A 440 -18.46 -2.55 0.02
CA ILE A 440 -19.84 -2.25 0.42
C ILE A 440 -20.24 -3.06 1.66
N ARG A 441 -19.82 -4.33 1.75
CA ARG A 441 -20.02 -5.18 2.93
C ARG A 441 -19.28 -4.64 4.15
N ASP A 442 -18.08 -4.15 3.97
CA ASP A 442 -17.28 -3.54 5.02
C ASP A 442 -17.85 -2.20 5.48
N ALA A 443 -18.51 -1.47 4.57
CA ALA A 443 -19.30 -0.27 4.90
C ALA A 443 -20.63 -0.60 5.65
N GLY A 444 -20.83 -1.86 6.01
CA GLY A 444 -21.98 -2.28 6.81
C GLY A 444 -23.21 -2.68 6.01
N PHE A 445 -23.10 -2.87 4.67
CA PHE A 445 -24.21 -3.31 3.84
C PHE A 445 -23.99 -4.73 3.32
N ILE A 446 -25.01 -5.56 3.41
CA ILE A 446 -25.05 -6.89 2.79
C ILE A 446 -25.91 -6.78 1.53
N ILE A 447 -25.31 -7.05 0.37
CA ILE A 447 -26.01 -7.09 -0.91
C ILE A 447 -26.14 -8.55 -1.34
N ASP A 448 -27.38 -9.03 -1.48
CA ASP A 448 -27.69 -10.37 -1.96
C ASP A 448 -28.31 -10.25 -3.37
N PRO A 449 -27.52 -10.48 -4.44
CA PRO A 449 -28.04 -10.43 -5.80
C PRO A 449 -28.86 -11.69 -6.09
N ARG A 450 -30.12 -11.52 -6.45
CA ARG A 450 -31.02 -12.60 -6.83
C ARG A 450 -31.46 -12.45 -8.28
N ARG A 451 -31.60 -13.57 -8.98
CA ARG A 451 -32.18 -13.57 -10.32
C ARG A 451 -33.69 -13.71 -10.20
N ASN A 452 -34.42 -12.69 -10.64
CA ASN A 452 -35.90 -12.76 -10.66
C ASN A 452 -36.36 -13.87 -11.63
N ALA A 453 -37.15 -14.80 -11.12
CA ALA A 453 -37.61 -15.96 -11.89
C ALA A 453 -38.49 -15.57 -13.12
N HIS A 454 -39.22 -14.47 -13.04
CA HIS A 454 -40.12 -14.01 -14.08
C HIS A 454 -39.46 -13.07 -15.09
N THR A 455 -38.68 -12.10 -14.62
CA THR A 455 -38.09 -11.08 -15.48
C THR A 455 -36.68 -11.44 -15.98
N LYS A 456 -36.07 -12.50 -15.41
CA LYS A 456 -34.66 -12.90 -15.63
C LYS A 456 -33.62 -11.81 -15.31
N ASN A 457 -34.05 -10.67 -14.78
CA ASN A 457 -33.19 -9.58 -14.36
C ASN A 457 -32.64 -9.81 -12.95
N PHE A 458 -31.46 -9.22 -12.65
CA PHE A 458 -30.93 -9.21 -11.29
C PHE A 458 -31.69 -8.21 -10.43
N GLU A 459 -32.08 -8.65 -9.24
CA GLU A 459 -32.62 -7.85 -8.15
C GLU A 459 -31.65 -7.93 -6.98
N TYR A 460 -31.51 -6.84 -6.24
CA TYR A 460 -30.65 -6.71 -5.09
C TYR A 460 -31.50 -6.59 -3.83
N ARG A 461 -31.35 -7.51 -2.92
CA ARG A 461 -31.78 -7.35 -1.53
C ARG A 461 -30.64 -6.76 -0.75
N ILE A 462 -30.85 -5.62 -0.13
CA ILE A 462 -29.80 -4.89 0.57
C ILE A 462 -30.22 -4.75 2.03
N SER A 463 -29.36 -5.21 2.93
CA SER A 463 -29.59 -5.04 4.36
C SER A 463 -28.38 -4.35 5.00
N ARG A 464 -28.67 -3.52 6.02
CA ARG A 464 -27.65 -2.93 6.88
C ARG A 464 -27.31 -3.94 7.97
N LYS A 465 -26.01 -4.17 8.25
CA LYS A 465 -25.59 -4.96 9.41
C LYS A 465 -26.08 -4.23 10.66
N GLY A 466 -26.77 -4.92 11.55
CA GLY A 466 -27.18 -4.36 12.83
C GLY A 466 -25.94 -3.85 13.61
N VAL A 467 -26.07 -2.68 14.19
CA VAL A 467 -25.13 -2.12 15.14
C VAL A 467 -25.20 -2.94 16.43
#